data_778d34a27b40e866e5454278afaa6eeb
#
_entry.id   778d34a27b40e866e5454278afaa6eeb
#
_cell.length_a   1.000
_cell.length_b   1.000
_cell.length_c   1.000
_cell.angle_alpha   90.00
_cell.angle_beta   90.00
_cell.angle_gamma   90.00
#
_symmetry.space_group_name_H-M   'P 1'
#
loop_
_entity.id
_entity.type
_entity.pdbx_description
1 polymer ?
#
loop_
_entity_poly.entity_id
_entity_poly.type
_entity_poly.pdbx_seq_one_letter_code
_entity_poly.pdbx_strand_id
1 'polypeptide(L)'
;MDKYKGLKVFYGDLHNHCAISYGHGPLEAALGNAQTQLDFCSVTGHAAWPDMPEPDGRIDYIIDFHKDGFAKLAKVWPDVLATMRVHNRPGEFLVFPGYEIHSNQDGDRTFIFRELAGELILGRDIPDTIAQLRQKYGEDVLGFPHHLGYPQGHRGVNWSTYNQDFCPLVEI
;
A
#
# COMPACT_ATOMS: atom_id res chain seq x y z
N MET A 1 -28.77 2.46 -22.54
CA MET A 1 -27.48 3.00 -23.05
C MET A 1 -26.37 2.20 -22.42
N ASP A 2 -25.46 1.69 -23.22
CA ASP A 2 -24.29 0.98 -22.70
C ASP A 2 -23.38 1.98 -21.95
N LYS A 3 -23.41 1.91 -20.65
CA LYS A 3 -22.65 2.78 -19.69
C LYS A 3 -21.14 2.72 -19.92
N TYR A 4 -20.66 1.69 -20.58
CA TYR A 4 -19.21 1.46 -20.80
C TYR A 4 -18.78 1.77 -22.25
N LYS A 5 -19.69 2.24 -23.11
CA LYS A 5 -19.38 2.56 -24.50
C LYS A 5 -18.31 3.65 -24.58
N GLY A 6 -17.18 3.34 -25.20
CA GLY A 6 -16.06 4.26 -25.38
C GLY A 6 -15.01 4.22 -24.25
N LEU A 7 -15.23 3.45 -23.17
CA LEU A 7 -14.20 3.22 -22.17
C LEU A 7 -13.20 2.16 -22.66
N LYS A 8 -11.94 2.34 -22.29
CA LYS A 8 -10.89 1.33 -22.43
C LYS A 8 -10.76 0.54 -21.13
N VAL A 9 -10.45 -0.73 -21.23
CA VAL A 9 -10.11 -1.58 -20.09
C VAL A 9 -8.60 -1.58 -19.92
N PHE A 10 -8.16 -1.40 -18.68
CA PHE A 10 -6.77 -1.52 -18.27
C PHE A 10 -6.68 -2.58 -17.17
N TYR A 11 -5.59 -3.37 -17.20
CA TYR A 11 -5.33 -4.42 -16.23
C TYR A 11 -4.18 -3.98 -15.33
N GLY A 12 -4.34 -4.11 -14.02
CA GLY A 12 -3.31 -3.71 -13.08
C GLY A 12 -3.41 -4.42 -11.74
N ASP A 13 -2.33 -4.27 -10.97
CA ASP A 13 -2.22 -4.76 -9.61
C ASP A 13 -1.71 -3.61 -8.73
N LEU A 14 -2.50 -3.23 -7.73
CA LEU A 14 -2.18 -2.11 -6.82
C LEU A 14 -1.69 -2.57 -5.46
N HIS A 15 -1.61 -3.88 -5.21
CA HIS A 15 -1.18 -4.40 -3.93
C HIS A 15 -0.31 -5.63 -4.10
N ASN A 16 0.98 -5.45 -4.08
CA ASN A 16 1.92 -6.56 -4.05
C ASN A 16 3.20 -6.27 -3.28
N HIS A 17 3.98 -7.32 -2.97
CA HIS A 17 5.11 -7.26 -2.07
C HIS A 17 6.38 -7.83 -2.69
N CYS A 18 7.51 -7.21 -2.35
CA CYS A 18 8.85 -7.71 -2.67
C CYS A 18 9.83 -7.41 -1.52
N ALA A 19 11.10 -7.60 -1.73
CA ALA A 19 12.12 -7.42 -0.70
C ALA A 19 12.41 -5.97 -0.30
N ILE A 20 11.57 -4.99 -0.65
CA ILE A 20 11.69 -3.61 -0.13
C ILE A 20 11.28 -3.51 1.35
N SER A 21 10.46 -4.44 1.83
CA SER A 21 10.21 -4.68 3.26
C SER A 21 10.58 -6.12 3.63
N TYR A 22 9.63 -6.99 3.91
CA TYR A 22 9.90 -8.40 4.24
C TYR A 22 9.36 -9.42 3.21
N GLY A 23 9.03 -8.97 1.99
CA GLY A 23 8.75 -9.86 0.86
C GLY A 23 10.00 -10.43 0.20
N HIS A 24 9.84 -11.11 -0.92
CA HIS A 24 10.93 -11.77 -1.65
C HIS A 24 11.22 -11.10 -2.99
N GLY A 25 12.47 -11.19 -3.43
CA GLY A 25 12.94 -10.70 -4.73
C GLY A 25 13.11 -9.19 -4.80
N PRO A 26 13.94 -8.69 -5.72
CA PRO A 26 14.19 -7.26 -5.88
C PRO A 26 13.01 -6.56 -6.56
N LEU A 27 12.85 -5.26 -6.29
CA LEU A 27 11.79 -4.41 -6.84
C LEU A 27 11.80 -4.40 -8.37
N GLU A 28 12.98 -4.35 -8.97
CA GLU A 28 13.16 -4.34 -10.43
C GLU A 28 12.58 -5.60 -11.08
N ALA A 29 12.74 -6.76 -10.44
CA ALA A 29 12.18 -8.01 -10.93
C ALA A 29 10.64 -8.02 -10.80
N ALA A 30 10.09 -7.50 -9.70
CA ALA A 30 8.65 -7.38 -9.51
C ALA A 30 8.02 -6.49 -10.59
N LEU A 31 8.58 -5.29 -10.80
CA LEU A 31 8.11 -4.33 -11.81
C LEU A 31 8.32 -4.86 -13.23
N GLY A 32 9.47 -5.49 -13.52
CA GLY A 32 9.75 -6.11 -14.82
C GLY A 32 8.77 -7.23 -15.16
N ASN A 33 8.40 -8.07 -14.20
CA ASN A 33 7.40 -9.12 -14.39
C ASN A 33 5.99 -8.52 -14.61
N ALA A 34 5.60 -7.54 -13.79
CA ALA A 34 4.32 -6.85 -13.95
C ALA A 34 4.17 -6.23 -15.34
N GLN A 35 5.20 -5.54 -15.83
CA GLN A 35 5.22 -4.89 -17.14
C GLN A 35 4.97 -5.85 -18.32
N THR A 36 5.23 -7.15 -18.16
CA THR A 36 4.97 -8.13 -19.23
C THR A 36 3.50 -8.50 -19.38
N GLN A 37 2.64 -8.14 -18.41
CA GLN A 37 1.26 -8.66 -18.31
C GLN A 37 0.23 -7.58 -17.96
N LEU A 38 0.66 -6.46 -17.40
CA LEU A 38 -0.22 -5.44 -16.83
C LEU A 38 0.01 -4.08 -17.50
N ASP A 39 -1.01 -3.22 -17.45
CA ASP A 39 -0.93 -1.82 -17.88
C ASP A 39 -0.42 -0.91 -16.76
N PHE A 40 -0.61 -1.32 -15.50
CA PHE A 40 -0.11 -0.58 -14.33
C PHE A 40 0.13 -1.49 -13.13
N CYS A 41 0.98 -1.02 -12.20
CA CYS A 41 1.32 -1.78 -10.99
C CYS A 41 1.72 -0.84 -9.85
N SER A 42 1.52 -1.31 -8.61
CA SER A 42 2.15 -0.76 -7.41
C SER A 42 2.79 -1.90 -6.62
N VAL A 43 3.95 -1.65 -6.01
CA VAL A 43 4.56 -2.54 -5.02
C VAL A 43 4.52 -1.82 -3.67
N THR A 44 3.71 -2.34 -2.76
CA THR A 44 3.31 -1.70 -1.51
C THR A 44 3.98 -2.37 -0.31
N GLY A 45 5.24 -2.00 -0.07
CA GLY A 45 5.96 -2.52 1.09
C GLY A 45 5.27 -2.15 2.40
N HIS A 46 5.38 -3.03 3.40
CA HIS A 46 4.83 -2.80 4.73
C HIS A 46 5.61 -1.71 5.45
N ALA A 47 4.92 -0.67 5.95
CA ALA A 47 5.52 0.53 6.49
C ALA A 47 5.37 0.69 8.00
N ALA A 48 4.27 0.21 8.58
CA ALA A 48 3.98 0.36 10.01
C ALA A 48 2.88 -0.59 10.51
N TRP A 49 2.80 -0.69 11.83
CA TRP A 49 1.70 -1.32 12.55
C TRP A 49 1.49 -0.55 13.88
N PRO A 50 0.71 0.55 13.89
CA PRO A 50 0.57 1.43 15.05
C PRO A 50 0.06 0.76 16.32
N ASP A 51 -0.87 -0.18 16.17
CA ASP A 51 -1.47 -0.96 17.25
C ASP A 51 -0.92 -2.41 17.33
N MET A 52 0.39 -2.56 17.01
CA MET A 52 1.10 -3.83 17.12
C MET A 52 0.99 -4.39 18.54
N PRO A 53 0.72 -5.69 18.71
CA PRO A 53 0.71 -6.32 20.03
C PRO A 53 2.04 -6.14 20.76
N GLU A 54 1.98 -6.04 22.09
CA GLU A 54 3.19 -6.03 22.91
C GLU A 54 3.89 -7.41 22.90
N PRO A 55 5.22 -7.44 22.95
CA PRO A 55 5.98 -8.68 23.07
C PRO A 55 5.56 -9.47 24.31
N ASP A 56 5.34 -10.78 24.19
CA ASP A 56 4.90 -11.65 25.27
C ASP A 56 5.75 -12.93 25.42
N GLY A 57 6.90 -12.97 24.77
CA GLY A 57 7.81 -14.13 24.71
C GLY A 57 7.41 -15.19 23.70
N ARG A 58 6.19 -15.18 23.18
CA ARG A 58 5.70 -16.15 22.18
C ARG A 58 5.72 -15.60 20.76
N ILE A 59 5.46 -14.30 20.63
CA ILE A 59 5.33 -13.61 19.33
C ILE A 59 6.46 -12.61 19.06
N ASP A 60 7.46 -12.51 19.95
CA ASP A 60 8.55 -11.54 19.83
C ASP A 60 9.24 -11.61 18.47
N TYR A 61 9.49 -12.83 17.98
CA TYR A 61 10.11 -13.04 16.67
C TYR A 61 9.26 -12.51 15.49
N ILE A 62 7.91 -12.51 15.64
CA ILE A 62 6.99 -11.95 14.64
C ILE A 62 7.08 -10.43 14.70
N ILE A 63 7.08 -9.87 15.91
CA ILE A 63 7.18 -8.43 16.14
C ILE A 63 8.49 -7.89 15.57
N ASP A 64 9.61 -8.54 15.88
CA ASP A 64 10.93 -8.15 15.37
C ASP A 64 10.99 -8.24 13.85
N PHE A 65 10.47 -9.30 13.26
CA PHE A 65 10.39 -9.47 11.82
C PHE A 65 9.62 -8.32 11.12
N HIS A 66 8.49 -7.88 11.69
CA HIS A 66 7.75 -6.74 11.15
C HIS A 66 8.51 -5.43 11.31
N LYS A 67 9.06 -5.16 12.51
CA LYS A 67 9.84 -3.95 12.78
C LYS A 67 11.04 -3.81 11.86
N ASP A 68 11.77 -4.90 11.61
CA ASP A 68 12.90 -4.93 10.69
C ASP A 68 12.46 -4.61 9.25
N GLY A 69 11.32 -5.15 8.82
CA GLY A 69 10.74 -4.87 7.51
C GLY A 69 10.34 -3.41 7.35
N PHE A 70 9.71 -2.81 8.37
CA PHE A 70 9.34 -1.39 8.36
C PHE A 70 10.57 -0.48 8.33
N ALA A 71 11.56 -0.77 9.16
CA ALA A 71 12.82 -0.04 9.17
C ALA A 71 13.55 -0.13 7.83
N LYS A 72 13.53 -1.31 7.20
CA LYS A 72 14.09 -1.51 5.86
C LYS A 72 13.37 -0.63 4.83
N LEU A 73 12.03 -0.67 4.76
CA LEU A 73 11.27 0.16 3.82
C LEU A 73 11.56 1.64 4.01
N ALA A 74 11.53 2.13 5.26
CA ALA A 74 11.83 3.53 5.56
C ALA A 74 13.22 3.96 5.03
N LYS A 75 14.21 3.09 5.21
CA LYS A 75 15.59 3.34 4.76
C LYS A 75 15.71 3.38 3.24
N VAL A 76 15.05 2.47 2.53
CA VAL A 76 15.18 2.33 1.07
C VAL A 76 14.13 3.11 0.27
N TRP A 77 13.21 3.82 0.93
CA TRP A 77 12.11 4.52 0.26
C TRP A 77 12.54 5.46 -0.87
N PRO A 78 13.61 6.29 -0.72
CA PRO A 78 14.11 7.10 -1.83
C PRO A 78 14.54 6.27 -3.04
N ASP A 79 15.18 5.12 -2.83
CA ASP A 79 15.64 4.22 -3.90
C ASP A 79 14.44 3.51 -4.55
N VAL A 80 13.41 3.17 -3.77
CA VAL A 80 12.13 2.65 -4.28
C VAL A 80 11.51 3.63 -5.27
N LEU A 81 11.39 4.91 -4.89
CA LEU A 81 10.87 5.95 -5.78
C LEU A 81 11.74 6.14 -7.03
N ALA A 82 13.06 6.07 -6.90
CA ALA A 82 13.98 6.18 -8.03
C ALA A 82 13.80 5.01 -9.01
N THR A 83 13.72 3.77 -8.50
CA THR A 83 13.48 2.57 -9.31
C THR A 83 12.12 2.63 -10.01
N MET A 84 11.05 3.04 -9.30
CA MET A 84 9.73 3.19 -9.88
C MET A 84 9.70 4.21 -11.03
N ARG A 85 10.43 5.34 -10.90
CA ARG A 85 10.56 6.33 -12.00
C ARG A 85 11.20 5.74 -13.25
N VAL A 86 12.18 4.86 -13.11
CA VAL A 86 12.84 4.20 -14.25
C VAL A 86 11.89 3.25 -14.99
N HIS A 87 11.02 2.57 -14.25
CA HIS A 87 10.05 1.62 -14.81
C HIS A 87 8.75 2.28 -15.30
N ASN A 88 8.44 3.49 -14.86
CA ASN A 88 7.23 4.19 -15.27
C ASN A 88 7.36 4.69 -16.72
N ARG A 89 6.49 4.19 -17.61
CA ARG A 89 6.45 4.50 -19.04
C ARG A 89 5.07 4.95 -19.45
N PRO A 90 4.76 6.26 -19.36
CA PRO A 90 3.44 6.77 -19.73
C PRO A 90 3.03 6.34 -21.16
N GLY A 91 1.83 5.76 -21.26
CA GLY A 91 1.30 5.20 -22.51
C GLY A 91 1.60 3.71 -22.75
N GLU A 92 2.50 3.11 -21.97
CA GLU A 92 2.84 1.68 -22.04
C GLU A 92 2.58 0.96 -20.72
N PHE A 93 3.17 1.44 -19.64
CA PHE A 93 3.07 0.85 -18.31
C PHE A 93 3.24 1.92 -17.24
N LEU A 94 2.27 2.01 -16.30
CA LEU A 94 2.32 2.97 -15.21
C LEU A 94 2.73 2.30 -13.90
N VAL A 95 3.54 3.00 -13.12
CA VAL A 95 3.93 2.58 -11.78
C VAL A 95 3.48 3.63 -10.77
N PHE A 96 2.75 3.18 -9.76
CA PHE A 96 2.27 4.02 -8.67
C PHE A 96 3.04 3.69 -7.39
N PRO A 97 3.68 4.66 -6.72
CA PRO A 97 4.23 4.44 -5.40
C PRO A 97 3.13 4.12 -4.40
N GLY A 98 3.43 3.22 -3.47
CA GLY A 98 2.48 2.85 -2.45
C GLY A 98 3.14 2.13 -1.28
N TYR A 99 2.42 2.07 -0.17
CA TYR A 99 2.83 1.33 1.02
C TYR A 99 1.62 0.81 1.78
N GLU A 100 1.84 -0.14 2.67
CA GLU A 100 0.82 -0.74 3.51
C GLU A 100 1.06 -0.42 4.98
N ILE A 101 -0.03 -0.16 5.71
CA ILE A 101 -0.05 -0.08 7.17
C ILE A 101 -0.97 -1.16 7.71
N HIS A 102 -0.47 -1.95 8.68
CA HIS A 102 -1.29 -2.87 9.45
C HIS A 102 -2.06 -2.15 10.55
N SER A 103 -3.27 -2.61 10.84
CA SER A 103 -4.02 -2.18 12.02
C SER A 103 -5.00 -3.26 12.48
N ASN A 104 -4.89 -3.64 13.74
CA ASN A 104 -5.87 -4.52 14.37
C ASN A 104 -7.21 -3.80 14.54
N GLN A 105 -7.18 -2.53 14.92
CA GLN A 105 -8.38 -1.74 15.24
C GLN A 105 -9.17 -1.33 14.00
N ASP A 106 -8.48 -0.85 12.95
CA ASP A 106 -9.12 -0.24 11.78
C ASP A 106 -9.10 -1.15 10.53
N GLY A 107 -8.32 -2.22 10.58
CA GLY A 107 -8.00 -3.08 9.46
C GLY A 107 -6.87 -2.52 8.58
N ASP A 108 -6.17 -3.39 7.93
CA ASP A 108 -5.02 -3.05 7.10
C ASP A 108 -5.42 -2.12 5.95
N ARG A 109 -4.51 -1.21 5.60
CA ARG A 109 -4.70 -0.23 4.53
C ARG A 109 -3.49 -0.12 3.64
N THR A 110 -3.76 -0.18 2.35
CA THR A 110 -2.81 0.17 1.30
C THR A 110 -3.06 1.62 0.88
N PHE A 111 -1.99 2.39 0.71
CA PHE A 111 -2.00 3.78 0.25
C PHE A 111 -1.23 3.89 -1.04
N ILE A 112 -1.83 4.53 -2.06
CA ILE A 112 -1.27 4.67 -3.41
C ILE A 112 -1.22 6.14 -3.80
N PHE A 113 -0.08 6.58 -4.32
CA PHE A 113 0.12 7.95 -4.80
C PHE A 113 -0.02 8.00 -6.32
N ARG A 114 -0.65 9.06 -6.81
CA ARG A 114 -0.72 9.34 -8.25
C ARG A 114 0.65 9.67 -8.82
N GLU A 115 1.40 10.49 -8.08
CA GLU A 115 2.71 10.98 -8.50
C GLU A 115 3.84 10.12 -7.92
N LEU A 116 4.96 10.04 -8.65
CA LEU A 116 6.16 9.31 -8.22
C LEU A 116 6.98 10.10 -7.18
N ALA A 117 6.31 10.64 -6.16
CA ALA A 117 6.87 11.53 -5.15
C ALA A 117 6.22 11.40 -3.75
N GLY A 118 5.57 10.29 -3.46
CA GLY A 118 4.91 10.06 -2.16
C GLY A 118 5.91 9.93 -1.00
N GLU A 119 5.51 10.34 0.20
CA GLU A 119 6.25 10.13 1.45
C GLU A 119 5.57 9.08 2.31
N LEU A 120 6.35 8.37 3.13
CA LEU A 120 5.80 7.49 4.15
C LEU A 120 5.23 8.34 5.30
N ILE A 121 3.92 8.61 5.27
CA ILE A 121 3.21 9.28 6.34
C ILE A 121 2.59 8.22 7.24
N LEU A 122 3.03 8.20 8.49
CA LEU A 122 2.67 7.19 9.49
C LEU A 122 2.01 7.92 10.67
N GLY A 123 0.68 7.92 10.68
CA GLY A 123 -0.11 8.50 11.78
C GLY A 123 -0.15 7.58 13.00
N ARG A 124 -0.87 8.02 14.04
CA ARG A 124 -1.11 7.24 15.27
C ARG A 124 -2.00 6.01 15.03
N ASP A 125 -2.87 6.10 14.03
CA ASP A 125 -3.82 5.10 13.58
C ASP A 125 -4.18 5.34 12.10
N ILE A 126 -5.03 4.53 11.52
CA ILE A 126 -5.46 4.67 10.12
C ILE A 126 -6.21 5.98 9.86
N PRO A 127 -7.20 6.40 10.69
CA PRO A 127 -7.86 7.69 10.52
C PRO A 127 -6.91 8.89 10.55
N ASP A 128 -5.95 8.91 11.46
CA ASP A 128 -4.94 9.98 11.56
C ASP A 128 -4.00 9.98 10.35
N THR A 129 -3.58 8.83 9.88
CA THR A 129 -2.79 8.68 8.64
C THR A 129 -3.56 9.26 7.44
N ILE A 130 -4.84 8.91 7.28
CA ILE A 130 -5.70 9.42 6.20
C ILE A 130 -5.82 10.95 6.27
N ALA A 131 -6.01 11.50 7.48
CA ALA A 131 -6.14 12.94 7.67
C ALA A 131 -4.86 13.68 7.23
N GLN A 132 -3.68 13.18 7.61
CA GLN A 132 -2.40 13.75 7.24
C GLN A 132 -2.12 13.62 5.73
N LEU A 133 -2.43 12.47 5.13
CA LEU A 133 -2.31 12.23 3.69
C LEU A 133 -3.19 13.19 2.89
N ARG A 134 -4.47 13.33 3.28
CA ARG A 134 -5.40 14.28 2.63
C ARG A 134 -4.95 15.72 2.76
N GLN A 135 -4.45 16.11 3.92
CA GLN A 135 -3.93 17.46 4.14
C GLN A 135 -2.77 17.78 3.19
N LYS A 136 -1.88 16.80 2.95
CA LYS A 136 -0.67 17.02 2.16
C LYS A 136 -0.86 16.82 0.66
N TYR A 137 -1.62 15.80 0.27
CA TYR A 137 -1.72 15.35 -1.13
C TYR A 137 -3.12 15.51 -1.75
N GLY A 138 -4.14 15.82 -0.94
CA GLY A 138 -5.50 15.99 -1.45
C GLY A 138 -6.03 14.73 -2.16
N GLU A 139 -6.33 14.86 -3.45
CA GLU A 139 -6.83 13.77 -4.31
C GLU A 139 -5.72 13.00 -5.03
N ASP A 140 -4.44 13.35 -4.83
CA ASP A 140 -3.31 12.66 -5.44
C ASP A 140 -2.85 11.43 -4.64
N VAL A 141 -3.60 11.07 -3.61
CA VAL A 141 -3.43 9.84 -2.84
C VAL A 141 -4.78 9.21 -2.57
N LEU A 142 -4.84 7.91 -2.66
CA LEU A 142 -6.01 7.13 -2.26
C LEU A 142 -5.58 5.95 -1.38
N GLY A 143 -6.51 5.42 -0.61
CA GLY A 143 -6.30 4.18 0.12
C GLY A 143 -7.38 3.16 -0.18
N PHE A 144 -7.12 1.90 0.15
CA PHE A 144 -8.13 0.86 0.14
C PHE A 144 -7.83 -0.19 1.21
N PRO A 145 -8.89 -0.75 1.82
CA PRO A 145 -8.76 -1.85 2.76
C PRO A 145 -8.60 -3.17 2.03
N HIS A 146 -7.96 -4.11 2.71
CA HIS A 146 -7.90 -5.51 2.32
C HIS A 146 -8.14 -6.41 3.54
N HIS A 147 -7.98 -7.72 3.42
CA HIS A 147 -8.31 -8.67 4.50
C HIS A 147 -9.77 -8.63 4.95
N LEU A 148 -10.71 -8.48 4.02
CA LEU A 148 -12.15 -8.38 4.32
C LEU A 148 -12.72 -9.59 5.06
N GLY A 149 -12.10 -10.76 4.93
CA GLY A 149 -12.49 -11.99 5.63
C GLY A 149 -11.94 -12.10 7.07
N TYR A 150 -11.10 -11.19 7.51
CA TYR A 150 -10.57 -11.19 8.89
C TYR A 150 -11.58 -10.52 9.84
N PRO A 151 -11.70 -10.99 11.08
CA PRO A 151 -12.56 -10.32 12.05
C PRO A 151 -11.99 -8.97 12.47
N GLN A 152 -12.89 -8.02 12.75
CA GLN A 152 -12.52 -6.74 13.35
C GLN A 152 -11.76 -6.97 14.66
N GLY A 153 -10.73 -6.19 14.92
CA GLY A 153 -9.82 -6.38 16.06
C GLY A 153 -8.65 -7.34 15.78
N HIS A 154 -8.66 -7.99 14.60
CA HIS A 154 -7.61 -8.87 14.11
C HIS A 154 -7.26 -8.55 12.65
N ARG A 155 -6.93 -7.30 12.38
CA ARG A 155 -6.59 -6.74 11.07
C ARG A 155 -7.75 -6.70 10.04
N GLY A 156 -8.96 -7.12 10.42
CA GLY A 156 -10.15 -7.00 9.59
C GLY A 156 -10.69 -5.57 9.57
N VAL A 157 -11.38 -5.20 8.50
CA VAL A 157 -11.86 -3.84 8.25
C VAL A 157 -12.86 -3.38 9.32
N ASN A 158 -12.60 -2.24 9.93
CA ASN A 158 -13.55 -1.52 10.75
C ASN A 158 -14.40 -0.58 9.87
N TRP A 159 -15.59 -1.02 9.52
CA TRP A 159 -16.49 -0.25 8.66
C TRP A 159 -17.03 1.03 9.31
N SER A 160 -16.95 1.18 10.65
CA SER A 160 -17.35 2.40 11.33
C SER A 160 -16.36 3.55 11.19
N THR A 161 -15.07 3.24 10.92
CA THR A 161 -14.01 4.21 10.63
C THR A 161 -13.66 4.30 9.14
N TYR A 162 -14.38 3.56 8.30
CA TYR A 162 -14.16 3.56 6.86
C TYR A 162 -14.50 4.91 6.22
N ASN A 163 -13.57 5.45 5.47
CA ASN A 163 -13.72 6.72 4.76
C ASN A 163 -13.85 6.48 3.26
N GLN A 164 -15.07 6.42 2.76
CA GLN A 164 -15.37 6.14 1.35
C GLN A 164 -14.80 7.19 0.37
N ASP A 165 -14.72 8.45 0.78
CA ASP A 165 -14.21 9.53 -0.08
C ASP A 165 -12.70 9.42 -0.29
N PHE A 166 -11.99 8.80 0.65
CA PHE A 166 -10.55 8.54 0.55
C PHE A 166 -10.24 7.12 0.08
N CYS A 167 -11.10 6.17 0.41
CA CYS A 167 -10.98 4.76 0.07
C CYS A 167 -12.09 4.36 -0.91
N PRO A 168 -12.03 4.76 -2.19
CA PRO A 168 -13.09 4.49 -3.16
C PRO A 168 -13.11 3.03 -3.65
N LEU A 169 -12.08 2.27 -3.29
CA LEU A 169 -11.85 0.88 -3.67
C LEU A 169 -11.80 -0.01 -2.43
N VAL A 170 -12.08 -1.28 -2.65
CA VAL A 170 -11.95 -2.35 -1.67
C VAL A 170 -11.30 -3.53 -2.38
N GLU A 171 -10.28 -4.12 -1.80
CA GLU A 171 -9.68 -5.35 -2.30
C GLU A 171 -10.44 -6.56 -1.75
N ILE A 172 -10.75 -7.53 -2.62
CA ILE A 172 -11.52 -8.74 -2.30
C ILE A 172 -10.63 -9.98 -2.35
#